data_9d0070344c24ff88919823365fa1abfa
#
_entry.id   9d0070344c24ff88919823365fa1abfa
#
_cell.length_a   1.000
_cell.length_b   1.000
_cell.length_c   1.000
_cell.angle_alpha   90.00
_cell.angle_beta   90.00
_cell.angle_gamma   90.00
#
_symmetry.space_group_name_H-M   'P 1'
#
loop_
_entity.id
_entity.type
_entity.pdbx_description
1 polymer ?
#
loop_
_entity_poly.entity_id
_entity_poly.type
_entity_poly.pdbx_seq_one_letter_code
_entity_poly.pdbx_strand_id
1 'polypeptide(L)'
;GGRHLGDRAYFPKGLRTSSGELPSPAEILEAFIAQHYLEENSEEATTNLIPPVLVLNHPLQSASDDVTKLSESPPEDLHELLNAQAGRKITFLHQPQGQRRHWLAMAEGNAKIALTKRLVETGGQLARARALADILSLELESLEQLRIECFDISHTSGEATQASCVVYSKNAMQSSEYRRFNINDITPGDDYAAMRQVLQRRYANFQELPVEKIPQVILIDGGKGQVEMARQVLSEFGMDVGLIVGVAKGEGRKVGLETLIFADGREPLELGIDSAALL
;
A
#
# COMPACT_ATOMS: atom_id res chain seq x y z
N GLY A 1 -23.66 -20.54 22.90
CA GLY A 1 -23.82 -19.68 21.76
C GLY A 1 -22.70 -18.67 21.66
N GLY A 2 -21.79 -18.87 20.68
CA GLY A 2 -20.71 -17.93 20.41
C GLY A 2 -21.23 -16.67 19.73
N ARG A 3 -20.60 -15.52 20.04
CA ARG A 3 -20.86 -14.25 19.37
C ARG A 3 -19.86 -14.10 18.22
N HIS A 4 -20.33 -13.66 17.03
CA HIS A 4 -19.44 -13.28 15.94
C HIS A 4 -18.66 -12.01 16.35
N LEU A 5 -17.32 -12.06 16.29
CA LEU A 5 -16.44 -10.97 16.71
C LEU A 5 -15.98 -10.10 15.54
N GLY A 6 -16.33 -10.45 14.31
CA GLY A 6 -15.94 -9.82 13.09
C GLY A 6 -15.21 -10.75 12.14
N ASP A 7 -14.78 -10.20 11.00
CA ASP A 7 -13.95 -10.87 10.00
C ASP A 7 -12.84 -9.92 9.52
N ARG A 8 -11.72 -10.48 9.13
CA ARG A 8 -10.60 -9.75 8.55
C ARG A 8 -10.05 -10.52 7.34
N ALA A 9 -9.92 -9.83 6.22
CA ALA A 9 -9.30 -10.41 5.03
C ALA A 9 -7.79 -10.21 5.07
N TYR A 10 -7.05 -11.30 4.86
CA TYR A 10 -5.59 -11.28 4.73
C TYR A 10 -5.21 -11.64 3.30
N PHE A 11 -4.19 -10.97 2.77
CA PHE A 11 -3.70 -11.15 1.41
C PHE A 11 -2.21 -11.44 1.47
N PRO A 12 -1.81 -12.73 1.42
CA PRO A 12 -0.40 -13.10 1.49
C PRO A 12 0.39 -12.51 0.33
N LYS A 13 1.64 -12.11 0.61
CA LYS A 13 2.58 -11.54 -0.37
C LYS A 13 3.79 -12.47 -0.52
N GLY A 14 4.44 -12.41 -1.68
CA GLY A 14 5.69 -13.16 -1.88
C GLY A 14 5.49 -14.68 -1.96
N LEU A 15 4.34 -15.14 -2.44
CA LEU A 15 3.98 -16.55 -2.56
C LEU A 15 4.84 -17.27 -3.62
N ARG A 16 6.15 -17.38 -3.39
CA ARG A 16 7.01 -18.24 -4.21
C ARG A 16 7.82 -19.13 -3.27
N THR A 17 7.81 -20.41 -3.54
CA THR A 17 8.71 -21.37 -2.90
C THR A 17 10.14 -21.12 -3.36
N SER A 18 11.12 -21.70 -2.67
CA SER A 18 12.53 -21.66 -3.09
C SER A 18 12.76 -22.24 -4.50
N SER A 19 11.86 -23.10 -4.99
CA SER A 19 11.84 -23.64 -6.36
C SER A 19 11.18 -22.71 -7.38
N GLY A 20 10.58 -21.58 -6.95
CA GLY A 20 9.88 -20.64 -7.82
C GLY A 20 8.42 -21.02 -8.13
N GLU A 21 7.93 -22.15 -7.62
CA GLU A 21 6.56 -22.61 -7.77
C GLU A 21 5.60 -21.90 -6.81
N LEU A 22 4.32 -21.90 -7.11
CA LEU A 22 3.28 -21.40 -6.20
C LEU A 22 3.03 -22.45 -5.12
N PRO A 23 3.01 -22.06 -3.83
CA PRO A 23 2.67 -22.97 -2.74
C PRO A 23 1.23 -23.45 -2.84
N SER A 24 0.98 -24.66 -2.35
CA SER A 24 -0.37 -25.22 -2.24
C SER A 24 -1.23 -24.42 -1.26
N PRO A 25 -2.58 -24.51 -1.35
CA PRO A 25 -3.46 -23.88 -0.37
C PRO A 25 -3.21 -24.36 1.08
N ALA A 26 -2.78 -25.60 1.28
CA ALA A 26 -2.42 -26.14 2.58
C ALA A 26 -1.17 -25.44 3.15
N GLU A 27 -0.10 -25.34 2.38
CA GLU A 27 1.13 -24.62 2.77
C GLU A 27 0.87 -23.14 3.10
N ILE A 28 0.01 -22.49 2.33
CA ILE A 28 -0.39 -21.08 2.60
C ILE A 28 -1.12 -21.00 3.95
N LEU A 29 -2.05 -21.93 4.26
CA LEU A 29 -2.77 -21.94 5.51
C LEU A 29 -1.86 -22.24 6.70
N GLU A 30 -0.95 -23.20 6.57
CA GLU A 30 0.03 -23.54 7.61
C GLU A 30 0.91 -22.34 7.94
N ALA A 31 1.50 -21.71 6.92
CA ALA A 31 2.32 -20.51 7.09
C ALA A 31 1.53 -19.35 7.74
N PHE A 32 0.27 -19.14 7.31
CA PHE A 32 -0.58 -18.12 7.89
C PHE A 32 -0.90 -18.40 9.36
N ILE A 33 -1.26 -19.64 9.71
CA ILE A 33 -1.59 -20.02 11.09
C ILE A 33 -0.36 -19.87 11.99
N ALA A 34 0.81 -20.33 11.53
CA ALA A 34 2.07 -20.15 12.25
C ALA A 34 2.35 -18.69 12.51
N GLN A 35 2.34 -17.87 11.47
CA GLN A 35 2.63 -16.44 11.58
C GLN A 35 1.61 -15.71 12.47
N HIS A 36 0.33 -16.05 12.35
CA HIS A 36 -0.73 -15.33 13.08
C HIS A 36 -0.78 -15.65 14.57
N TYR A 37 -0.40 -16.89 14.97
CA TYR A 37 -0.54 -17.35 16.34
C TYR A 37 0.79 -17.59 17.07
N LEU A 38 1.92 -17.78 16.37
CA LEU A 38 3.21 -18.14 16.97
C LEU A 38 4.25 -17.00 16.92
N GLU A 39 4.10 -15.99 16.04
CA GLU A 39 5.02 -14.85 16.02
C GLU A 39 4.76 -13.87 17.17
N GLU A 40 5.79 -13.67 18.02
CA GLU A 40 5.75 -12.76 19.18
C GLU A 40 5.87 -11.27 18.83
N ASN A 41 6.20 -10.92 17.59
CA ASN A 41 6.64 -9.56 17.20
C ASN A 41 5.59 -8.67 16.52
N SER A 42 4.31 -8.98 16.59
CA SER A 42 3.32 -8.00 16.14
C SER A 42 3.07 -6.96 17.23
N GLU A 43 3.23 -5.67 16.88
CA GLU A 43 2.83 -4.54 17.75
C GLU A 43 1.34 -4.61 18.19
N GLU A 44 0.58 -5.51 17.60
CA GLU A 44 -0.78 -5.92 17.98
C GLU A 44 -0.78 -7.17 18.89
N ALA A 45 0.28 -7.46 19.63
CA ALA A 45 0.35 -8.55 20.62
C ALA A 45 -0.56 -8.32 21.85
N THR A 46 -1.80 -7.93 21.61
CA THR A 46 -2.91 -8.36 22.43
C THR A 46 -3.10 -9.84 22.15
N THR A 47 -2.48 -10.69 23.00
CA THR A 47 -2.72 -12.14 23.12
C THR A 47 -3.79 -12.63 22.14
N ASN A 48 -3.39 -13.01 20.91
CA ASN A 48 -4.30 -13.68 20.00
C ASN A 48 -4.66 -15.01 20.65
N LEU A 49 -5.76 -15.01 21.39
CA LEU A 49 -6.27 -16.20 22.08
C LEU A 49 -6.49 -17.26 21.02
N ILE A 50 -5.60 -18.25 20.98
CA ILE A 50 -5.74 -19.38 20.06
C ILE A 50 -7.07 -20.07 20.38
N PRO A 51 -8.05 -20.12 19.47
CA PRO A 51 -9.34 -20.76 19.75
C PRO A 51 -9.18 -22.29 19.85
N PRO A 52 -10.03 -22.97 20.62
CA PRO A 52 -9.94 -24.43 20.78
C PRO A 52 -10.20 -25.21 19.50
N VAL A 53 -10.87 -24.60 18.53
CA VAL A 53 -11.18 -25.20 17.23
C VAL A 53 -10.90 -24.19 16.13
N LEU A 54 -10.06 -24.59 15.19
CA LEU A 54 -9.81 -23.87 13.93
C LEU A 54 -10.55 -24.61 12.81
N VAL A 55 -11.46 -23.91 12.15
CA VAL A 55 -12.24 -24.46 11.04
C VAL A 55 -11.61 -24.01 9.74
N LEU A 56 -11.19 -24.97 8.92
CA LEU A 56 -10.39 -24.74 7.71
C LEU A 56 -11.13 -25.26 6.47
N ASN A 57 -10.90 -24.64 5.33
CA ASN A 57 -11.45 -25.10 4.05
C ASN A 57 -10.55 -26.11 3.33
N HIS A 58 -9.28 -26.20 3.72
CA HIS A 58 -8.31 -27.19 3.24
C HIS A 58 -7.69 -27.95 4.40
N PRO A 59 -7.38 -29.27 4.26
CA PRO A 59 -6.61 -29.99 5.25
C PRO A 59 -5.18 -29.42 5.27
N LEU A 60 -4.54 -29.49 6.42
CA LEU A 60 -3.13 -29.16 6.57
C LEU A 60 -2.26 -30.36 6.17
N GLN A 61 -1.07 -30.14 5.65
CA GLN A 61 -0.19 -31.24 5.22
C GLN A 61 0.33 -32.08 6.39
N SER A 62 0.55 -31.46 7.55
CA SER A 62 0.96 -32.12 8.79
C SER A 62 -0.12 -33.07 9.39
N ALA A 63 -1.32 -33.10 8.81
CA ALA A 63 -2.41 -33.98 9.25
C ALA A 63 -2.54 -35.29 8.44
N SER A 64 -1.61 -35.57 7.54
CA SER A 64 -1.64 -36.82 6.74
C SER A 64 -1.03 -37.96 7.52
N ASP A 65 -1.82 -39.02 7.77
CA ASP A 65 -1.42 -40.28 8.41
C ASP A 65 -0.42 -41.13 7.59
N ASP A 66 0.30 -40.52 6.63
CA ASP A 66 1.19 -41.26 5.75
C ASP A 66 2.65 -41.17 6.24
N VAL A 67 3.02 -42.12 7.04
CA VAL A 67 4.31 -42.32 7.77
C VAL A 67 5.46 -42.71 6.84
N THR A 68 5.47 -42.37 5.56
CA THR A 68 6.47 -42.88 4.60
C THR A 68 7.40 -41.88 3.95
N LYS A 69 7.62 -40.70 4.57
CA LYS A 69 8.73 -39.83 4.13
C LYS A 69 9.66 -39.50 5.29
N LEU A 70 10.77 -40.26 5.37
CA LEU A 70 11.94 -39.97 6.19
C LEU A 70 12.62 -38.68 5.67
N SER A 71 12.28 -37.56 6.28
CA SER A 71 13.03 -36.31 6.22
C SER A 71 13.88 -36.22 7.48
N GLU A 72 15.17 -35.92 7.34
CA GLU A 72 16.20 -35.94 8.40
C GLU A 72 16.06 -34.82 9.46
N SER A 73 14.96 -34.11 9.50
CA SER A 73 14.56 -33.25 10.62
C SER A 73 13.03 -33.28 10.68
N PRO A 74 12.41 -33.67 11.82
CA PRO A 74 10.98 -33.57 11.94
C PRO A 74 10.61 -32.08 11.81
N PRO A 75 9.68 -31.69 10.93
CA PRO A 75 9.07 -30.39 11.06
C PRO A 75 8.43 -30.40 12.46
N GLU A 76 8.79 -29.43 13.30
CA GLU A 76 8.05 -29.20 14.55
C GLU A 76 6.58 -29.11 14.14
N ASP A 77 5.78 -30.07 14.58
CA ASP A 77 4.40 -30.18 14.12
C ASP A 77 3.68 -28.90 14.55
N LEU A 78 3.21 -28.10 13.59
CA LEU A 78 2.45 -26.88 13.86
C LEU A 78 1.37 -27.08 14.93
N HIS A 79 0.78 -28.29 14.96
CA HIS A 79 -0.23 -28.67 15.94
C HIS A 79 0.36 -28.75 17.37
N GLU A 80 1.55 -29.33 17.53
CA GLU A 80 2.23 -29.41 18.82
C GLU A 80 2.64 -28.03 19.34
N LEU A 81 3.18 -27.18 18.46
CA LEU A 81 3.53 -25.81 18.81
C LEU A 81 2.32 -25.00 19.27
N LEU A 82 1.20 -25.08 18.54
CA LEU A 82 -0.03 -24.39 18.92
C LEU A 82 -0.61 -24.92 20.22
N ASN A 83 -0.57 -26.25 20.46
CA ASN A 83 -1.02 -26.84 21.72
C ASN A 83 -0.16 -26.37 22.90
N ALA A 84 1.15 -26.34 22.74
CA ALA A 84 2.09 -25.88 23.76
C ALA A 84 1.83 -24.40 24.10
N GLN A 85 1.68 -23.54 23.08
CA GLN A 85 1.43 -22.13 23.29
C GLN A 85 0.05 -21.85 23.91
N ALA A 86 -0.97 -22.59 23.48
CA ALA A 86 -2.32 -22.44 24.01
C ALA A 86 -2.50 -23.06 25.40
N GLY A 87 -1.58 -23.90 25.87
CA GLY A 87 -1.72 -24.68 27.09
C GLY A 87 -2.89 -25.67 27.08
N ARG A 88 -3.38 -26.02 25.88
CA ARG A 88 -4.53 -26.93 25.68
C ARG A 88 -4.53 -27.47 24.26
N LYS A 89 -5.29 -28.58 24.08
CA LYS A 89 -5.47 -29.20 22.77
C LYS A 89 -6.25 -28.29 21.82
N ILE A 90 -5.69 -28.01 20.65
CA ILE A 90 -6.33 -27.31 19.53
C ILE A 90 -6.81 -28.34 18.53
N THR A 91 -7.99 -28.17 17.98
CA THR A 91 -8.57 -29.09 16.98
C THR A 91 -8.65 -28.37 15.63
N PHE A 92 -8.03 -28.94 14.60
CA PHE A 92 -8.25 -28.52 13.21
C PHE A 92 -9.46 -29.30 12.66
N LEU A 93 -10.40 -28.55 12.09
CA LEU A 93 -11.61 -29.13 11.53
C LEU A 93 -11.76 -28.69 10.08
N HIS A 94 -11.47 -29.59 9.16
CA HIS A 94 -11.85 -29.47 7.75
C HIS A 94 -13.14 -30.26 7.51
N GLN A 95 -13.96 -29.96 6.56
CA GLN A 95 -15.28 -30.61 6.33
C GLN A 95 -16.25 -30.52 7.54
N PRO A 96 -16.46 -29.33 8.10
CA PRO A 96 -17.36 -29.15 9.22
C PRO A 96 -18.82 -29.48 8.83
N GLN A 97 -19.63 -29.86 9.81
CA GLN A 97 -21.07 -30.09 9.64
C GLN A 97 -21.89 -29.04 10.41
N GLY A 98 -23.17 -28.93 10.08
CA GLY A 98 -24.11 -28.06 10.78
C GLY A 98 -23.69 -26.59 10.76
N GLN A 99 -23.78 -25.92 11.90
CA GLN A 99 -23.51 -24.49 12.02
C GLN A 99 -22.07 -24.12 11.65
N ARG A 100 -21.08 -24.96 11.91
CA ARG A 100 -19.68 -24.72 11.56
C ARG A 100 -19.46 -24.73 10.06
N ARG A 101 -20.20 -25.53 9.31
CA ARG A 101 -20.20 -25.50 7.84
C ARG A 101 -20.71 -24.15 7.32
N HIS A 102 -21.74 -23.61 7.97
CA HIS A 102 -22.27 -22.30 7.60
C HIS A 102 -21.24 -21.18 7.87
N TRP A 103 -20.52 -21.24 8.98
CA TRP A 103 -19.44 -20.29 9.29
C TRP A 103 -18.29 -20.35 8.27
N LEU A 104 -17.89 -21.56 7.87
CA LEU A 104 -16.87 -21.74 6.84
C LEU A 104 -17.31 -21.14 5.50
N ALA A 105 -18.54 -21.44 5.07
CA ALA A 105 -19.10 -20.88 3.83
C ALA A 105 -19.19 -19.34 3.87
N MET A 106 -19.52 -18.77 5.02
CA MET A 106 -19.53 -17.31 5.22
C MET A 106 -18.11 -16.74 5.11
N ALA A 107 -17.11 -17.35 5.74
CA ALA A 107 -15.73 -16.90 5.65
C ALA A 107 -15.19 -16.98 4.21
N GLU A 108 -15.50 -18.06 3.48
CA GLU A 108 -15.15 -18.19 2.05
C GLU A 108 -15.84 -17.13 1.18
N GLY A 109 -17.12 -16.86 1.46
CA GLY A 109 -17.87 -15.80 0.78
C GLY A 109 -17.24 -14.42 1.00
N ASN A 110 -16.92 -14.11 2.25
CA ASN A 110 -16.28 -12.83 2.60
C ASN A 110 -14.88 -12.70 1.96
N ALA A 111 -14.09 -13.79 1.95
CA ALA A 111 -12.79 -13.81 1.29
C ALA A 111 -12.90 -13.54 -0.23
N LYS A 112 -13.88 -14.15 -0.91
CA LYS A 112 -14.14 -13.91 -2.34
C LYS A 112 -14.55 -12.47 -2.61
N ILE A 113 -15.44 -11.90 -1.79
CA ILE A 113 -15.86 -10.49 -1.91
C ILE A 113 -14.67 -9.56 -1.71
N ALA A 114 -13.85 -9.80 -0.68
CA ALA A 114 -12.67 -8.99 -0.40
C ALA A 114 -11.63 -9.08 -1.54
N LEU A 115 -11.43 -10.27 -2.11
CA LEU A 115 -10.54 -10.47 -3.26
C LEU A 115 -11.04 -9.72 -4.48
N THR A 116 -12.34 -9.85 -4.81
CA THR A 116 -12.94 -9.15 -5.95
C THR A 116 -12.80 -7.63 -5.80
N LYS A 117 -13.11 -7.10 -4.62
CA LYS A 117 -12.93 -5.67 -4.33
C LYS A 117 -11.48 -5.24 -4.55
N ARG A 118 -10.51 -5.98 -4.02
CA ARG A 118 -9.10 -5.67 -4.18
C ARG A 118 -8.63 -5.72 -5.64
N LEU A 119 -9.10 -6.70 -6.43
CA LEU A 119 -8.77 -6.80 -7.85
C LEU A 119 -9.33 -5.62 -8.65
N VAL A 120 -10.56 -5.21 -8.36
CA VAL A 120 -11.17 -4.02 -8.98
C VAL A 120 -10.41 -2.76 -8.60
N GLU A 121 -10.07 -2.58 -7.32
CA GLU A 121 -9.30 -1.43 -6.85
C GLU A 121 -7.90 -1.39 -7.50
N THR A 122 -7.19 -2.52 -7.55
CA THR A 122 -5.87 -2.61 -8.17
C THR A 122 -5.94 -2.37 -9.68
N GLY A 123 -6.92 -2.95 -10.36
CA GLY A 123 -7.15 -2.71 -11.79
C GLY A 123 -7.48 -1.24 -12.08
N GLY A 124 -8.29 -0.62 -11.24
CA GLY A 124 -8.58 0.80 -11.32
C GLY A 124 -7.35 1.68 -11.10
N GLN A 125 -6.50 1.36 -10.13
CA GLN A 125 -5.25 2.11 -9.90
C GLN A 125 -4.29 2.01 -11.08
N LEU A 126 -4.12 0.81 -11.67
CA LEU A 126 -3.30 0.63 -12.85
C LEU A 126 -3.83 1.40 -14.06
N ALA A 127 -5.16 1.38 -14.28
CA ALA A 127 -5.79 2.14 -15.35
C ALA A 127 -5.59 3.66 -15.18
N ARG A 128 -5.71 4.17 -13.96
CA ARG A 128 -5.45 5.58 -13.64
C ARG A 128 -3.99 5.97 -13.84
N ALA A 129 -3.06 5.13 -13.36
CA ALA A 129 -1.63 5.36 -13.55
C ALA A 129 -1.25 5.36 -15.04
N ARG A 130 -1.86 4.46 -15.84
CA ARG A 130 -1.68 4.43 -17.29
C ARG A 130 -2.20 5.71 -17.92
N ALA A 131 -3.44 6.10 -17.63
CA ALA A 131 -4.06 7.30 -18.16
C ALA A 131 -3.24 8.56 -17.81
N LEU A 132 -2.70 8.65 -16.60
CA LEU A 132 -1.83 9.76 -16.20
C LEU A 132 -0.50 9.72 -16.99
N ALA A 133 0.12 8.57 -17.13
CA ALA A 133 1.36 8.42 -17.90
C ALA A 133 1.17 8.84 -19.38
N ASP A 134 0.04 8.44 -19.98
CA ASP A 134 -0.31 8.80 -21.37
C ASP A 134 -0.52 10.32 -21.51
N ILE A 135 -1.26 10.94 -20.58
CA ILE A 135 -1.48 12.40 -20.56
C ILE A 135 -0.17 13.18 -20.40
N LEU A 136 0.73 12.64 -19.58
CA LEU A 136 2.04 13.26 -19.32
C LEU A 136 3.07 12.92 -20.40
N SER A 137 2.71 12.07 -21.37
CA SER A 137 3.61 11.58 -22.43
C SER A 137 4.88 10.95 -21.88
N LEU A 138 4.72 10.13 -20.82
CA LEU A 138 5.84 9.42 -20.20
C LEU A 138 6.26 8.22 -21.05
N GLU A 139 7.51 8.18 -21.45
CA GLU A 139 8.11 7.01 -22.08
C GLU A 139 8.55 6.01 -21.00
N LEU A 140 7.69 5.06 -20.66
CA LEU A 140 7.95 4.03 -19.67
C LEU A 140 7.96 2.65 -20.33
N GLU A 141 8.99 1.85 -20.07
CA GLU A 141 9.02 0.44 -20.49
C GLU A 141 7.96 -0.38 -19.73
N SER A 142 7.70 -0.02 -18.48
CA SER A 142 6.68 -0.63 -17.63
C SER A 142 6.13 0.38 -16.63
N LEU A 143 4.83 0.27 -16.31
CA LEU A 143 4.21 1.07 -15.24
C LEU A 143 4.82 0.82 -13.86
N GLU A 144 5.53 -0.28 -13.66
CA GLU A 144 6.24 -0.54 -12.40
C GLU A 144 7.38 0.47 -12.15
N GLN A 145 7.93 1.07 -13.21
CA GLN A 145 8.94 2.11 -13.13
C GLN A 145 8.35 3.46 -12.68
N LEU A 146 7.03 3.64 -12.85
CA LEU A 146 6.39 4.90 -12.51
C LEU A 146 6.43 5.13 -10.99
N ARG A 147 7.16 6.18 -10.62
CA ARG A 147 7.17 6.73 -9.26
C ARG A 147 6.65 8.15 -9.27
N ILE A 148 5.62 8.40 -8.47
CA ILE A 148 5.01 9.71 -8.30
C ILE A 148 5.15 10.10 -6.84
N GLU A 149 5.63 11.31 -6.59
CA GLU A 149 5.63 11.92 -5.27
C GLU A 149 4.74 13.16 -5.30
N CYS A 150 3.73 13.20 -4.43
CA CYS A 150 2.79 14.31 -4.36
C CYS A 150 2.99 15.10 -3.07
N PHE A 151 3.12 16.41 -3.20
CA PHE A 151 3.31 17.35 -2.09
C PHE A 151 2.07 18.22 -1.91
N ASP A 152 1.61 18.30 -0.67
CA ASP A 152 0.56 19.21 -0.21
C ASP A 152 1.12 20.08 0.92
N ILE A 153 0.92 21.40 0.81
CA ILE A 153 1.26 22.35 1.87
C ILE A 153 -0.02 22.89 2.45
N SER A 154 -0.23 22.59 3.73
CA SER A 154 -1.44 22.96 4.46
C SER A 154 -1.12 23.99 5.54
N HIS A 155 -1.84 25.09 5.52
CA HIS A 155 -1.81 26.09 6.58
C HIS A 155 -2.99 25.88 7.52
N THR A 156 -2.70 25.53 8.76
CA THR A 156 -3.73 25.47 9.80
C THR A 156 -3.85 26.85 10.42
N SER A 157 -5.06 27.41 10.41
CA SER A 157 -5.32 28.77 10.94
C SER A 157 -4.85 28.90 12.39
N GLY A 158 -3.73 29.61 12.60
CA GLY A 158 -3.17 29.89 13.93
C GLY A 158 -2.14 28.89 14.45
N GLU A 159 -1.83 27.81 13.73
CA GLU A 159 -0.83 26.81 14.12
C GLU A 159 0.23 26.63 13.03
N ALA A 160 1.25 25.83 13.34
CA ALA A 160 2.41 25.61 12.48
C ALA A 160 2.01 25.12 11.07
N THR A 161 2.63 25.67 10.04
CA THR A 161 2.52 25.18 8.67
C THR A 161 3.01 23.74 8.60
N GLN A 162 2.23 22.86 7.99
CA GLN A 162 2.58 21.48 7.77
C GLN A 162 2.59 21.14 6.28
N ALA A 163 3.44 20.22 5.90
CA ALA A 163 3.41 19.67 4.57
C ALA A 163 3.41 18.14 4.62
N SER A 164 2.88 17.53 3.59
CA SER A 164 2.89 16.09 3.43
C SER A 164 3.46 15.69 2.08
N CYS A 165 4.10 14.53 2.05
CA CYS A 165 4.52 13.85 0.82
C CYS A 165 3.92 12.47 0.82
N VAL A 166 3.14 12.14 -0.20
CA VAL A 166 2.64 10.80 -0.47
C VAL A 166 3.33 10.21 -1.69
N VAL A 167 3.48 8.90 -1.71
CA VAL A 167 4.27 8.20 -2.72
C VAL A 167 3.46 7.09 -3.37
N TYR A 168 3.41 7.11 -4.70
CA TYR A 168 2.96 6.00 -5.53
C TYR A 168 4.17 5.39 -6.26
N SER A 169 4.34 4.10 -6.20
CA SER A 169 5.38 3.35 -6.90
C SER A 169 5.03 1.87 -6.94
N LYS A 170 5.59 1.12 -7.89
CA LYS A 170 5.34 -0.33 -8.01
C LYS A 170 3.84 -0.65 -8.04
N ASN A 171 3.11 0.14 -8.81
CA ASN A 171 1.66 0.01 -9.02
C ASN A 171 0.79 0.13 -7.75
N ALA A 172 1.30 0.75 -6.68
CA ALA A 172 0.56 0.93 -5.44
C ALA A 172 1.01 2.16 -4.64
N MET A 173 0.13 2.64 -3.77
CA MET A 173 0.49 3.66 -2.78
C MET A 173 1.45 3.06 -1.75
N GLN A 174 2.58 3.72 -1.50
CA GLN A 174 3.64 3.27 -0.60
C GLN A 174 3.55 3.99 0.75
N SER A 175 2.63 3.57 1.62
CA SER A 175 2.38 4.25 2.90
C SER A 175 3.60 4.30 3.83
N SER A 176 4.51 3.33 3.75
CA SER A 176 5.77 3.32 4.49
C SER A 176 6.73 4.45 4.08
N GLU A 177 6.55 4.99 2.87
CA GLU A 177 7.36 6.09 2.33
C GLU A 177 6.69 7.47 2.49
N TYR A 178 5.50 7.55 3.05
CA TYR A 178 4.84 8.83 3.34
C TYR A 178 5.63 9.61 4.37
N ARG A 179 5.67 10.93 4.21
CA ARG A 179 6.34 11.81 5.15
C ARG A 179 5.44 13.00 5.49
N ARG A 180 5.50 13.40 6.74
CA ARG A 180 4.97 14.68 7.22
C ARG A 180 6.14 15.57 7.61
N PHE A 181 6.05 16.83 7.29
CA PHE A 181 7.06 17.82 7.58
C PHE A 181 6.42 18.95 8.40
N ASN A 182 6.91 19.15 9.61
CA ASN A 182 6.63 20.36 10.36
C ASN A 182 7.51 21.46 9.78
N ILE A 183 6.89 22.53 9.36
CA ILE A 183 7.56 23.71 8.78
C ILE A 183 7.74 24.73 9.90
N ASN A 184 8.98 25.06 10.20
CA ASN A 184 9.34 25.99 11.26
C ASN A 184 10.12 27.19 10.70
N ASP A 185 10.16 28.27 11.46
CA ASP A 185 11.00 29.43 11.18
C ASP A 185 10.72 30.09 9.83
N ILE A 186 9.46 30.08 9.38
CA ILE A 186 9.00 30.79 8.21
C ILE A 186 7.99 31.89 8.59
N THR A 187 7.87 32.91 7.77
CA THR A 187 6.80 33.90 7.91
C THR A 187 5.45 33.22 7.63
N PRO A 188 4.41 33.41 8.46
CA PRO A 188 3.09 32.86 8.20
C PRO A 188 2.59 33.26 6.81
N GLY A 189 2.18 32.26 5.99
CA GLY A 189 1.73 32.47 4.62
C GLY A 189 2.85 32.51 3.57
N ASP A 190 4.10 32.27 3.94
CA ASP A 190 5.21 32.13 2.99
C ASP A 190 5.28 30.71 2.42
N ASP A 191 4.45 30.48 1.40
CA ASP A 191 4.39 29.19 0.70
C ASP A 191 5.71 28.82 0.02
N TYR A 192 6.49 29.83 -0.41
CA TYR A 192 7.80 29.59 -1.02
C TYR A 192 8.79 29.01 -0.02
N ALA A 193 8.92 29.62 1.14
CA ALA A 193 9.80 29.13 2.19
C ALA A 193 9.36 27.73 2.68
N ALA A 194 8.04 27.51 2.77
CA ALA A 194 7.49 26.21 3.10
C ALA A 194 7.85 25.13 2.07
N MET A 195 7.61 25.39 0.78
CA MET A 195 7.95 24.49 -0.31
C MET A 195 9.44 24.19 -0.35
N ARG A 196 10.27 25.23 -0.23
CA ARG A 196 11.73 25.11 -0.19
C ARG A 196 12.18 24.19 0.94
N GLN A 197 11.66 24.40 2.16
CA GLN A 197 12.02 23.59 3.31
C GLN A 197 11.64 22.11 3.16
N VAL A 198 10.46 21.85 2.59
CA VAL A 198 9.98 20.48 2.34
C VAL A 198 10.85 19.77 1.30
N LEU A 199 11.03 20.38 0.15
CA LEU A 199 11.80 19.79 -0.95
C LEU A 199 13.27 19.62 -0.57
N GLN A 200 13.87 20.58 0.14
CA GLN A 200 15.22 20.45 0.71
C GLN A 200 15.33 19.20 1.60
N ARG A 201 14.41 19.03 2.54
CA ARG A 201 14.44 17.89 3.49
C ARG A 201 14.14 16.57 2.80
N ARG A 202 13.31 16.57 1.75
CA ARG A 202 12.99 15.36 0.99
C ARG A 202 14.15 14.91 0.11
N TYR A 203 14.83 15.86 -0.54
CA TYR A 203 15.84 15.60 -1.55
C TYR A 203 17.26 16.04 -1.15
N ALA A 204 17.52 16.20 0.16
CA ALA A 204 18.84 16.62 0.66
C ALA A 204 19.99 15.75 0.13
N ASN A 205 19.75 14.45 -0.07
CA ASN A 205 20.73 13.48 -0.57
C ASN A 205 20.31 12.92 -1.94
N PHE A 206 19.72 13.75 -2.80
CA PHE A 206 19.20 13.31 -4.10
C PHE A 206 20.23 12.53 -4.93
N GLN A 207 21.49 12.99 -4.96
CA GLN A 207 22.55 12.35 -5.72
C GLN A 207 22.94 10.94 -5.22
N GLU A 208 22.60 10.61 -3.98
CA GLU A 208 22.85 9.31 -3.37
C GLU A 208 21.63 8.38 -3.45
N LEU A 209 20.49 8.87 -3.95
CA LEU A 209 19.29 8.06 -4.05
C LEU A 209 19.45 6.96 -5.12
N PRO A 210 19.03 5.75 -4.82
CA PRO A 210 18.88 4.71 -5.84
C PRO A 210 17.93 5.19 -6.96
N VAL A 211 18.18 4.77 -8.20
CA VAL A 211 17.42 5.20 -9.38
C VAL A 211 15.90 4.95 -9.20
N GLU A 212 15.55 3.83 -8.58
CA GLU A 212 14.15 3.46 -8.29
C GLU A 212 13.47 4.36 -7.24
N LYS A 213 14.22 5.20 -6.56
CA LYS A 213 13.70 6.21 -5.60
C LYS A 213 13.60 7.60 -6.20
N ILE A 214 14.06 7.79 -7.42
CA ILE A 214 13.95 9.06 -8.14
C ILE A 214 12.54 9.13 -8.74
N PRO A 215 11.73 10.16 -8.43
CA PRO A 215 10.40 10.28 -9.01
C PRO A 215 10.46 10.66 -10.49
N GLN A 216 9.67 10.03 -11.33
CA GLN A 216 9.41 10.44 -12.70
C GLN A 216 8.45 11.62 -12.74
N VAL A 217 7.57 11.73 -11.73
CA VAL A 217 6.59 12.80 -11.63
C VAL A 217 6.56 13.36 -10.21
N ILE A 218 6.64 14.66 -10.10
CA ILE A 218 6.39 15.39 -8.86
C ILE A 218 5.08 16.15 -9.02
N LEU A 219 4.06 15.76 -8.25
CA LEU A 219 2.79 16.46 -8.19
C LEU A 219 2.80 17.49 -7.06
N ILE A 220 2.27 18.67 -7.35
CA ILE A 220 2.07 19.73 -6.37
C ILE A 220 0.57 20.03 -6.28
N ASP A 221 -0.04 19.84 -5.09
CA ASP A 221 -1.43 20.30 -4.88
C ASP A 221 -1.43 21.82 -4.81
N GLY A 222 -1.53 22.43 -5.99
CA GLY A 222 -1.47 23.88 -6.09
C GLY A 222 -1.44 24.42 -7.51
N GLY A 223 -1.51 25.74 -7.59
CA GLY A 223 -1.54 26.49 -8.83
C GLY A 223 -0.14 26.86 -9.36
N LYS A 224 -0.14 27.68 -10.42
CA LYS A 224 1.07 28.08 -11.16
C LYS A 224 2.19 28.63 -10.26
N GLY A 225 1.83 29.41 -9.23
CA GLY A 225 2.84 29.97 -8.31
C GLY A 225 3.60 28.89 -7.54
N GLN A 226 2.91 27.89 -7.01
CA GLN A 226 3.50 26.78 -6.25
C GLN A 226 4.33 25.86 -7.15
N VAL A 227 3.88 25.61 -8.38
CA VAL A 227 4.64 24.85 -9.39
C VAL A 227 5.96 25.55 -9.71
N GLU A 228 5.93 26.88 -9.95
CA GLU A 228 7.12 27.66 -10.24
C GLU A 228 8.10 27.69 -9.05
N MET A 229 7.59 27.79 -7.83
CA MET A 229 8.41 27.68 -6.62
C MET A 229 9.10 26.31 -6.53
N ALA A 230 8.36 25.23 -6.74
CA ALA A 230 8.92 23.87 -6.72
C ALA A 230 9.99 23.71 -7.81
N ARG A 231 9.74 24.21 -9.02
CA ARG A 231 10.68 24.21 -10.13
C ARG A 231 11.99 24.89 -9.77
N GLN A 232 11.92 26.11 -9.20
CA GLN A 232 13.10 26.86 -8.80
C GLN A 232 13.92 26.11 -7.76
N VAL A 233 13.28 25.60 -6.72
CA VAL A 233 13.95 24.85 -5.65
C VAL A 233 14.62 23.59 -6.18
N LEU A 234 13.92 22.79 -7.00
CA LEU A 234 14.47 21.54 -7.53
C LEU A 234 15.60 21.78 -8.54
N SER A 235 15.53 22.87 -9.31
CA SER A 235 16.63 23.29 -10.19
C SER A 235 17.92 23.61 -9.42
N GLU A 236 17.81 24.21 -8.23
CA GLU A 236 18.96 24.48 -7.36
C GLU A 236 19.65 23.20 -6.89
N PHE A 237 18.91 22.07 -6.80
CA PHE A 237 19.47 20.76 -6.45
C PHE A 237 20.03 19.99 -7.65
N GLY A 238 19.92 20.55 -8.86
CA GLY A 238 20.34 19.89 -10.08
C GLY A 238 19.43 18.71 -10.47
N MET A 239 18.20 18.70 -9.96
CA MET A 239 17.20 17.71 -10.40
C MET A 239 16.65 18.11 -11.77
N ASP A 240 16.57 17.12 -12.67
CA ASP A 240 15.83 17.31 -13.92
C ASP A 240 14.34 17.51 -13.59
N VAL A 241 13.86 18.71 -13.89
CA VAL A 241 12.53 19.17 -13.50
C VAL A 241 11.47 18.94 -14.58
N GLY A 242 11.76 18.10 -15.56
CA GLY A 242 10.90 17.88 -16.73
C GLY A 242 9.44 17.50 -16.40
N LEU A 243 9.17 17.00 -15.18
CA LEU A 243 7.86 16.51 -14.81
C LEU A 243 7.37 16.97 -13.44
N ILE A 244 7.48 18.26 -13.17
CA ILE A 244 6.74 18.90 -12.07
C ILE A 244 5.37 19.33 -12.62
N VAL A 245 4.31 18.82 -12.00
CA VAL A 245 2.94 19.08 -12.43
C VAL A 245 2.11 19.57 -11.24
N GLY A 246 1.52 20.74 -11.36
CA GLY A 246 0.54 21.25 -10.42
C GLY A 246 -0.84 20.69 -10.72
N VAL A 247 -1.58 20.40 -9.66
CA VAL A 247 -3.00 20.03 -9.74
C VAL A 247 -3.78 21.20 -9.14
N ALA A 248 -4.23 22.10 -10.00
CA ALA A 248 -5.03 23.25 -9.58
C ALA A 248 -6.50 22.86 -9.51
N LYS A 249 -7.14 23.20 -8.39
CA LYS A 249 -8.59 22.98 -8.19
C LYS A 249 -9.38 23.89 -9.12
N GLY A 250 -10.25 23.29 -9.93
CA GLY A 250 -11.15 24.01 -10.82
C GLY A 250 -12.21 24.86 -10.09
N GLU A 251 -13.01 25.61 -10.84
CA GLU A 251 -14.07 26.43 -10.29
C GLU A 251 -15.06 25.60 -9.43
N GLY A 252 -15.33 26.09 -8.23
CA GLY A 252 -16.26 25.45 -7.30
C GLY A 252 -15.70 24.21 -6.59
N ARG A 253 -14.43 23.88 -6.72
CA ARG A 253 -13.76 22.70 -6.11
C ARG A 253 -14.47 21.39 -6.42
N LYS A 254 -15.02 21.26 -7.61
CA LYS A 254 -15.66 20.02 -8.06
C LYS A 254 -14.59 19.06 -8.57
N VAL A 255 -14.62 17.83 -8.09
CA VAL A 255 -13.78 16.74 -8.57
C VAL A 255 -14.01 16.53 -10.07
N GLY A 256 -12.94 16.40 -10.84
CA GLY A 256 -12.96 16.20 -12.28
C GLY A 256 -12.88 17.49 -13.11
N LEU A 257 -12.74 18.66 -12.46
CA LEU A 257 -12.50 19.95 -13.13
C LEU A 257 -11.12 20.52 -12.78
N GLU A 258 -10.20 19.66 -12.38
CA GLU A 258 -8.82 20.05 -12.08
C GLU A 258 -8.09 20.40 -13.37
N THR A 259 -7.16 21.35 -13.25
CA THR A 259 -6.27 21.77 -14.33
C THR A 259 -4.86 21.32 -14.00
N LEU A 260 -4.21 20.60 -14.91
CA LEU A 260 -2.79 20.28 -14.80
C LEU A 260 -1.97 21.48 -15.28
N ILE A 261 -1.01 21.90 -14.47
CA ILE A 261 -0.09 23.00 -14.73
C ILE A 261 1.33 22.45 -14.79
N PHE A 262 2.00 22.68 -15.89
CA PHE A 262 3.31 22.11 -16.16
C PHE A 262 4.44 23.10 -15.86
N ALA A 263 5.50 22.64 -15.23
CA ALA A 263 6.67 23.46 -14.93
C ALA A 263 7.55 23.72 -16.16
N ASP A 264 7.43 22.93 -17.21
CA ASP A 264 8.18 23.05 -18.47
C ASP A 264 7.63 24.12 -19.43
N GLY A 265 6.55 24.79 -19.05
CA GLY A 265 5.95 25.86 -19.84
C GLY A 265 4.93 25.41 -20.89
N ARG A 266 4.56 24.12 -20.91
CA ARG A 266 3.41 23.66 -21.70
C ARG A 266 2.13 24.39 -21.26
N GLU A 267 1.19 24.53 -22.19
CA GLU A 267 -0.14 25.06 -21.87
C GLU A 267 -0.82 24.19 -20.79
N PRO A 268 -1.51 24.82 -19.84
CA PRO A 268 -2.30 24.09 -18.86
C PRO A 268 -3.32 23.17 -19.53
N LEU A 269 -3.51 21.98 -18.98
CA LEU A 269 -4.43 20.99 -19.50
C LEU A 269 -5.62 20.84 -18.56
N GLU A 270 -6.81 21.18 -19.05
CA GLU A 270 -8.07 20.90 -18.35
C GLU A 270 -8.47 19.45 -18.59
N LEU A 271 -8.60 18.69 -17.51
CA LEU A 271 -9.06 17.31 -17.56
C LEU A 271 -10.59 17.31 -17.36
N GLY A 272 -11.30 16.63 -18.26
CA GLY A 272 -12.75 16.46 -18.13
C GLY A 272 -13.14 15.50 -17.00
N ILE A 273 -14.39 15.57 -16.57
CA ILE A 273 -14.97 14.74 -15.49
C ILE A 273 -14.77 13.23 -15.73
N ASP A 274 -14.68 12.82 -16.99
CA ASP A 274 -14.51 11.41 -17.39
C ASP A 274 -13.03 10.98 -17.46
N SER A 275 -12.09 11.85 -17.09
CA SER A 275 -10.67 11.51 -17.14
C SER A 275 -10.29 10.50 -16.07
N ALA A 276 -9.93 9.30 -16.49
CA ALA A 276 -9.45 8.24 -15.60
C ALA A 276 -8.21 8.64 -14.79
N ALA A 277 -7.44 9.63 -15.23
CA ALA A 277 -6.25 10.10 -14.53
C ALA A 277 -6.57 10.88 -13.24
N LEU A 278 -7.78 11.43 -13.13
CA LEU A 278 -8.21 12.21 -11.96
C LEU A 278 -8.97 11.37 -10.91
N LEU A 279 -9.51 10.24 -11.30
CA LEU A 279 -10.27 9.35 -10.42
C LEU A 279 -9.34 8.44 -9.62
#